data_59319228b64a6a69ef6f148cd92e0fc1
#
_entry.id   59319228b64a6a69ef6f148cd92e0fc1
#
_cell.length_a   1.000
_cell.length_b   1.000
_cell.length_c   1.000
_cell.angle_alpha   90.00
_cell.angle_beta   90.00
_cell.angle_gamma   90.00
#
_symmetry.space_group_name_H-M   'P 1'
#
loop_
_entity.id
_entity.type
_entity.pdbx_description
1 polymer ?
#
loop_
_entity_poly.entity_id
_entity_poly.type
_entity_poly.pdbx_seq_one_letter_code
_entity_poly.pdbx_strand_id
1 'polypeptide(L)'
;GYYTHKANTDFHNLVLKRRSVIPFAVVAGLMLLMSLFTFLHAVFGDNHARDLSDFSMVIAATCGLLLLAGVAFVLWLVWVSGVHQDMKALTESRYSISPGMAVGFSCIPIFDAFWIVYMPWRMASELNRPLEGRGLNKIPVAAVMTMQILSIPFAILIPGVTVALYAGSMTLIQRGLNRLSASITPV
;
A
#
# COMPACT_ATOMS: atom_id res chain seq x y z
N GLY A 1 -10.81 6.19 -38.53
CA GLY A 1 -11.27 7.28 -37.62
C GLY A 1 -12.22 6.82 -36.51
N TYR A 2 -13.07 5.79 -36.73
CA TYR A 2 -14.10 5.37 -35.76
C TYR A 2 -13.53 4.63 -34.54
N TYR A 3 -12.49 3.82 -34.76
CA TYR A 3 -11.85 3.04 -33.67
C TYR A 3 -10.99 3.91 -32.76
N THR A 4 -10.40 4.96 -33.27
CA THR A 4 -9.61 5.91 -32.48
C THR A 4 -10.48 6.80 -31.60
N HIS A 5 -11.70 7.14 -32.04
CA HIS A 5 -12.63 7.96 -31.26
C HIS A 5 -13.25 7.17 -30.10
N LYS A 6 -13.58 5.88 -30.31
CA LYS A 6 -14.15 5.02 -29.27
C LYS A 6 -13.11 4.67 -28.19
N ALA A 7 -11.87 4.39 -28.60
CA ALA A 7 -10.77 4.18 -27.66
C ALA A 7 -10.49 5.42 -26.80
N ASN A 8 -10.64 6.62 -27.36
CA ASN A 8 -10.44 7.88 -26.64
C ASN A 8 -11.58 8.20 -25.68
N THR A 9 -12.84 7.86 -26.02
CA THR A 9 -14.01 8.02 -25.14
C THR A 9 -14.03 6.98 -24.01
N ASP A 10 -13.61 5.75 -24.28
CA ASP A 10 -13.46 4.72 -23.23
C ASP A 10 -12.28 5.06 -22.29
N PHE A 11 -11.25 5.73 -22.81
CA PHE A 11 -10.14 6.26 -22.02
C PHE A 11 -10.56 7.44 -21.14
N HIS A 12 -11.45 8.31 -21.63
CA HIS A 12 -12.02 9.41 -20.83
C HIS A 12 -13.01 8.92 -19.76
N ASN A 13 -13.72 7.83 -20.01
CA ASN A 13 -14.65 7.23 -19.04
C ASN A 13 -13.92 6.38 -17.98
N LEU A 14 -12.71 5.92 -18.26
CA LEU A 14 -11.72 5.47 -17.28
C LEU A 14 -11.06 6.69 -16.61
N VAL A 15 -11.83 7.73 -16.32
CA VAL A 15 -11.37 8.80 -15.43
C VAL A 15 -10.89 8.12 -14.18
N LEU A 16 -9.61 8.09 -14.02
CA LEU A 16 -8.85 7.52 -12.92
C LEU A 16 -9.55 7.92 -11.62
N LYS A 17 -10.39 7.01 -11.15
CA LYS A 17 -11.16 7.24 -9.93
C LYS A 17 -10.14 7.55 -8.85
N ARG A 18 -10.13 8.81 -8.39
CA ARG A 18 -9.19 9.29 -7.39
C ARG A 18 -9.24 8.36 -6.18
N ARG A 19 -8.34 7.40 -6.14
CA ARG A 19 -8.32 6.39 -5.09
C ARG A 19 -7.78 7.03 -3.83
N SER A 20 -8.43 6.77 -2.73
CA SER A 20 -8.00 7.24 -1.42
C SER A 20 -7.24 6.14 -0.70
N VAL A 21 -6.07 6.46 -0.16
CA VAL A 21 -5.33 5.60 0.76
C VAL A 21 -5.74 5.87 2.23
N ILE A 22 -6.67 6.80 2.46
CA ILE A 22 -7.10 7.20 3.81
C ILE A 22 -7.60 6.00 4.63
N PRO A 23 -8.48 5.12 4.12
CA PRO A 23 -8.96 3.98 4.91
C PRO A 23 -7.81 3.09 5.39
N PHE A 24 -6.84 2.82 4.49
CA PHE A 24 -5.67 2.04 4.85
C PHE A 24 -4.79 2.77 5.88
N ALA A 25 -4.57 4.08 5.71
CA ALA A 25 -3.78 4.89 6.63
C ALA A 25 -4.42 4.96 8.04
N VAL A 26 -5.75 5.02 8.14
CA VAL A 26 -6.48 4.97 9.42
C VAL A 26 -6.25 3.63 10.11
N VAL A 27 -6.43 2.51 9.39
CA VAL A 27 -6.19 1.18 9.96
C VAL A 27 -4.73 1.01 10.37
N ALA A 28 -3.79 1.50 9.55
CA ALA A 28 -2.37 1.50 9.87
C ALA A 28 -2.05 2.28 11.15
N GLY A 29 -2.67 3.44 11.33
CA GLY A 29 -2.55 4.26 12.55
C GLY A 29 -3.07 3.55 13.79
N LEU A 30 -4.23 2.91 13.71
CA LEU A 30 -4.80 2.11 14.80
C LEU A 30 -3.91 0.92 15.15
N MET A 31 -3.40 0.20 14.15
CA MET A 31 -2.46 -0.90 14.38
C MET A 31 -1.17 -0.43 15.04
N LEU A 32 -0.64 0.72 14.61
CA LEU A 32 0.56 1.31 15.21
C LEU A 32 0.33 1.64 16.69
N LEU A 33 -0.78 2.29 17.03
CA LEU A 33 -1.14 2.63 18.40
C LEU A 33 -1.30 1.38 19.27
N MET A 34 -2.02 0.37 18.78
CA MET A 34 -2.20 -0.89 19.51
C MET A 34 -0.88 -1.65 19.68
N SER A 35 -0.04 -1.72 18.64
CA SER A 35 1.27 -2.38 18.71
C SER A 35 2.19 -1.65 19.68
N LEU A 36 2.17 -0.32 19.69
CA LEU A 36 2.98 0.49 20.60
C LEU A 36 2.52 0.28 22.07
N PHE A 37 1.19 0.27 22.28
CA PHE A 37 0.62 0.01 23.60
C PHE A 37 1.02 -1.37 24.14
N THR A 38 0.87 -2.43 23.33
CA THR A 38 1.26 -3.79 23.74
C THR A 38 2.76 -3.91 23.98
N PHE A 39 3.58 -3.25 23.15
CA PHE A 39 5.04 -3.22 23.34
C PHE A 39 5.44 -2.51 24.63
N LEU A 40 4.89 -1.33 24.90
CA LEU A 40 5.15 -0.58 26.13
C LEU A 40 4.70 -1.35 27.37
N HIS A 41 3.54 -1.99 27.30
CA HIS A 41 3.07 -2.85 28.40
C HIS A 41 3.98 -4.06 28.64
N ALA A 42 4.51 -4.66 27.58
CA ALA A 42 5.44 -5.78 27.69
C ALA A 42 6.80 -5.38 28.29
N VAL A 43 7.28 -4.15 27.99
CA VAL A 43 8.60 -3.67 28.44
C VAL A 43 8.55 -3.04 29.83
N PHE A 44 7.51 -2.28 30.13
CA PHE A 44 7.40 -1.46 31.35
C PHE A 44 6.35 -1.96 32.33
N GLY A 45 5.55 -2.98 31.97
CA GLY A 45 4.55 -3.56 32.88
C GLY A 45 5.21 -4.24 34.07
N ASP A 46 4.69 -3.98 35.28
CA ASP A 46 5.20 -4.56 36.52
C ASP A 46 5.13 -6.09 36.49
N ASN A 47 6.26 -6.73 36.71
CA ASN A 47 6.39 -8.20 36.74
C ASN A 47 5.69 -8.87 37.94
N HIS A 48 5.09 -8.07 38.84
CA HIS A 48 4.53 -8.56 40.10
C HIS A 48 3.04 -8.89 40.09
N ALA A 49 2.30 -8.47 39.04
CA ALA A 49 0.87 -8.74 38.92
C ALA A 49 0.53 -9.47 37.65
N ARG A 50 1.05 -10.65 37.43
CA ARG A 50 0.58 -11.54 36.35
C ARG A 50 -0.72 -12.24 36.76
N ASP A 51 -1.75 -11.48 37.00
CA ASP A 51 -3.10 -11.98 37.21
C ASP A 51 -3.78 -12.38 35.90
N LEU A 52 -4.83 -13.20 36.05
CA LEU A 52 -5.69 -13.66 34.93
C LEU A 52 -6.20 -12.50 34.05
N SER A 53 -6.33 -11.31 34.62
CA SER A 53 -6.74 -10.06 33.94
C SER A 53 -5.71 -9.62 32.89
N ASP A 54 -4.40 -9.72 33.19
CA ASP A 54 -3.34 -9.34 32.26
C ASP A 54 -3.28 -10.30 31.05
N PHE A 55 -3.50 -11.59 31.31
CA PHE A 55 -3.56 -12.60 30.26
C PHE A 55 -4.75 -12.37 29.31
N SER A 56 -5.93 -12.05 29.85
CA SER A 56 -7.11 -11.77 29.05
C SER A 56 -6.95 -10.48 28.21
N MET A 57 -6.29 -9.45 28.75
CA MET A 57 -6.00 -8.22 28.02
C MET A 57 -5.01 -8.44 26.87
N VAL A 58 -3.97 -9.24 27.08
CA VAL A 58 -3.00 -9.59 26.03
C VAL A 58 -3.69 -10.37 24.90
N ILE A 59 -4.55 -11.34 25.24
CA ILE A 59 -5.32 -12.07 24.23
C ILE A 59 -6.24 -11.12 23.44
N ALA A 60 -6.99 -10.26 24.11
CA ALA A 60 -7.89 -9.32 23.48
C ALA A 60 -7.14 -8.36 22.54
N ALA A 61 -6.00 -7.83 22.97
CA ALA A 61 -5.16 -6.96 22.16
C ALA A 61 -4.58 -7.72 20.94
N THR A 62 -4.14 -8.97 21.12
CA THR A 62 -3.64 -9.79 20.01
C THR A 62 -4.74 -10.10 19.00
N CYS A 63 -5.92 -10.48 19.45
CA CYS A 63 -7.07 -10.71 18.57
C CYS A 63 -7.47 -9.42 17.81
N GLY A 64 -7.46 -8.29 18.49
CA GLY A 64 -7.72 -6.98 17.88
C GLY A 64 -6.69 -6.64 16.79
N LEU A 65 -5.40 -6.86 17.04
CA LEU A 65 -4.33 -6.66 16.05
C LEU A 65 -4.49 -7.58 14.84
N LEU A 66 -4.83 -8.85 15.05
CA LEU A 66 -5.05 -9.80 13.96
C LEU A 66 -6.26 -9.39 13.09
N LEU A 67 -7.34 -8.94 13.69
CA LEU A 67 -8.50 -8.44 12.95
C LEU A 67 -8.14 -7.19 12.13
N LEU A 68 -7.45 -6.23 12.73
CA LEU A 68 -7.00 -5.02 12.03
C LEU A 68 -6.01 -5.36 10.90
N ALA A 69 -5.12 -6.32 11.11
CA ALA A 69 -4.21 -6.80 10.08
C ALA A 69 -4.97 -7.42 8.89
N GLY A 70 -6.00 -8.21 9.16
CA GLY A 70 -6.87 -8.77 8.12
C GLY A 70 -7.57 -7.67 7.31
N VAL A 71 -8.13 -6.67 7.98
CA VAL A 71 -8.76 -5.51 7.31
C VAL A 71 -7.73 -4.73 6.49
N ALA A 72 -6.56 -4.45 7.06
CA ALA A 72 -5.48 -3.75 6.35
C ALA A 72 -5.05 -4.52 5.11
N PHE A 73 -4.92 -5.84 5.21
CA PHE A 73 -4.56 -6.69 4.08
C PHE A 73 -5.60 -6.65 2.97
N VAL A 74 -6.88 -6.76 3.28
CA VAL A 74 -7.96 -6.66 2.28
C VAL A 74 -7.95 -5.28 1.60
N LEU A 75 -7.86 -4.20 2.38
CA LEU A 75 -7.78 -2.84 1.83
C LEU A 75 -6.56 -2.67 0.91
N TRP A 76 -5.43 -3.26 1.29
CA TRP A 76 -4.22 -3.26 0.48
C TRP A 76 -4.40 -4.03 -0.83
N LEU A 77 -5.00 -5.22 -0.81
CA LEU A 77 -5.30 -5.98 -2.03
C LEU A 77 -6.22 -5.21 -2.99
N VAL A 78 -7.26 -4.56 -2.46
CA VAL A 78 -8.17 -3.72 -3.24
C VAL A 78 -7.41 -2.55 -3.88
N TRP A 79 -6.53 -1.90 -3.11
CA TRP A 79 -5.70 -0.80 -3.61
C TRP A 79 -4.73 -1.29 -4.67
N VAL A 80 -4.01 -2.39 -4.42
CA VAL A 80 -3.06 -3.01 -5.37
C VAL A 80 -3.75 -3.33 -6.69
N SER A 81 -4.88 -4.03 -6.64
CA SER A 81 -5.66 -4.37 -7.84
C SER A 81 -5.99 -3.11 -8.66
N GLY A 82 -6.50 -2.09 -7.97
CA GLY A 82 -6.89 -0.86 -8.61
C GLY A 82 -5.74 -0.07 -9.21
N VAL A 83 -4.63 0.06 -8.50
CA VAL A 83 -3.45 0.78 -8.99
C VAL A 83 -2.87 0.09 -10.23
N HIS A 84 -2.85 -1.25 -10.26
CA HIS A 84 -2.37 -1.98 -11.44
C HIS A 84 -3.29 -1.80 -12.65
N GLN A 85 -4.62 -1.64 -12.45
CA GLN A 85 -5.54 -1.25 -13.52
C GLN A 85 -5.21 0.15 -14.05
N ASP A 86 -5.02 1.11 -13.14
CA ASP A 86 -4.68 2.49 -13.50
C ASP A 86 -3.31 2.57 -14.20
N MET A 87 -2.30 1.83 -13.70
CA MET A 87 -0.98 1.70 -14.32
C MET A 87 -1.07 1.18 -15.75
N LYS A 88 -1.84 0.12 -15.97
CA LYS A 88 -2.01 -0.48 -17.29
C LYS A 88 -2.68 0.48 -18.28
N ALA A 89 -3.66 1.26 -17.82
CA ALA A 89 -4.32 2.28 -18.61
C ALA A 89 -3.36 3.43 -18.97
N LEU A 90 -2.58 3.93 -17.99
CA LEU A 90 -1.68 5.08 -18.16
C LEU A 90 -0.43 4.77 -18.99
N THR A 91 0.01 3.52 -19.02
CA THR A 91 1.22 3.09 -19.75
C THR A 91 0.91 2.45 -21.10
N GLU A 92 -0.34 2.60 -21.59
CA GLU A 92 -0.78 2.04 -22.89
C GLU A 92 -0.45 0.54 -23.01
N SER A 93 -0.72 -0.22 -21.95
CA SER A 93 -0.48 -1.67 -21.85
C SER A 93 1.00 -2.10 -21.86
N ARG A 94 1.96 -1.18 -21.77
CA ARG A 94 3.40 -1.53 -21.61
C ARG A 94 3.71 -2.11 -20.23
N TYR A 95 2.86 -1.85 -19.24
CA TYR A 95 2.99 -2.41 -17.91
C TYR A 95 2.60 -3.90 -17.91
N SER A 96 3.58 -4.76 -17.64
CA SER A 96 3.45 -6.22 -17.80
C SER A 96 2.70 -6.94 -16.67
N ILE A 97 2.57 -6.29 -15.49
CA ILE A 97 1.93 -6.92 -14.34
C ILE A 97 0.43 -6.71 -14.41
N SER A 98 -0.33 -7.81 -14.51
CA SER A 98 -1.79 -7.72 -14.45
C SER A 98 -2.29 -7.55 -13.00
N PRO A 99 -3.48 -6.94 -12.79
CA PRO A 99 -4.08 -6.83 -11.46
C PRO A 99 -4.21 -8.17 -10.74
N GLY A 100 -4.61 -9.22 -11.48
CA GLY A 100 -4.73 -10.57 -10.93
C GLY A 100 -3.39 -11.17 -10.51
N MET A 101 -2.32 -10.97 -11.28
CA MET A 101 -0.97 -11.40 -10.89
C MET A 101 -0.49 -10.65 -9.65
N ALA A 102 -0.74 -9.35 -9.57
CA ALA A 102 -0.34 -8.54 -8.44
C ALA A 102 -0.99 -9.04 -7.14
N VAL A 103 -2.30 -9.27 -7.17
CA VAL A 103 -3.05 -9.82 -6.03
C VAL A 103 -2.64 -11.26 -5.74
N GLY A 104 -2.53 -12.13 -6.76
CA GLY A 104 -2.20 -13.54 -6.59
C GLY A 104 -0.83 -13.75 -5.94
N PHE A 105 0.20 -13.02 -6.37
CA PHE A 105 1.54 -13.13 -5.78
C PHE A 105 1.59 -12.61 -4.35
N SER A 106 0.76 -11.63 -4.01
CA SER A 106 0.62 -11.13 -2.64
C SER A 106 -0.03 -12.11 -1.68
N CYS A 107 -0.74 -13.12 -2.19
CA CYS A 107 -1.37 -14.16 -1.37
C CYS A 107 -0.45 -15.38 -1.13
N ILE A 108 0.72 -15.45 -1.77
CA ILE A 108 1.67 -16.56 -1.62
C ILE A 108 2.79 -16.10 -0.68
N PRO A 109 2.91 -16.65 0.56
CA PRO A 109 3.80 -16.11 1.59
C PRO A 109 5.28 -15.99 1.18
N ILE A 110 5.81 -16.98 0.45
CA ILE A 110 7.21 -16.97 0.00
C ILE A 110 7.43 -15.91 -1.09
N PHE A 111 6.46 -15.76 -1.99
CA PHE A 111 6.49 -14.73 -3.03
C PHE A 111 6.26 -13.34 -2.46
N ASP A 112 5.41 -13.22 -1.44
CA ASP A 112 5.09 -11.95 -0.82
C ASP A 112 6.33 -11.28 -0.23
N ALA A 113 7.24 -12.02 0.40
CA ALA A 113 8.48 -11.48 0.93
C ALA A 113 9.35 -10.78 -0.13
N PHE A 114 9.41 -11.30 -1.35
CA PHE A 114 10.08 -10.65 -2.47
C PHE A 114 9.18 -9.59 -3.12
N TRP A 115 7.91 -9.89 -3.29
CA TRP A 115 6.93 -9.08 -3.99
C TRP A 115 6.69 -7.73 -3.32
N ILE A 116 6.73 -7.72 -1.99
CA ILE A 116 6.57 -6.55 -1.13
C ILE A 116 7.56 -5.43 -1.46
N VAL A 117 8.78 -5.78 -1.88
CA VAL A 117 9.82 -4.82 -2.25
C VAL A 117 9.80 -4.57 -3.77
N TYR A 118 9.69 -5.64 -4.55
CA TYR A 118 9.76 -5.57 -6.01
C TYR A 118 8.61 -4.79 -6.63
N MET A 119 7.38 -5.03 -6.18
CA MET A 119 6.19 -4.43 -6.76
C MET A 119 6.16 -2.89 -6.60
N PRO A 120 6.32 -2.31 -5.40
CA PRO A 120 6.35 -0.86 -5.24
C PRO A 120 7.51 -0.18 -5.97
N TRP A 121 8.67 -0.84 -6.00
CA TRP A 121 9.80 -0.38 -6.80
C TRP A 121 9.46 -0.30 -8.29
N ARG A 122 8.89 -1.37 -8.83
CA ARG A 122 8.50 -1.44 -10.24
C ARG A 122 7.45 -0.39 -10.58
N MET A 123 6.44 -0.23 -9.73
CA MET A 123 5.40 0.78 -9.90
C MET A 123 5.97 2.20 -9.91
N ALA A 124 6.79 2.56 -8.92
CA ALA A 124 7.40 3.88 -8.83
C ALA A 124 8.32 4.16 -10.03
N SER A 125 9.10 3.16 -10.47
CA SER A 125 10.00 3.29 -11.62
C SER A 125 9.26 3.49 -12.93
N GLU A 126 8.19 2.72 -13.17
CA GLU A 126 7.39 2.83 -14.40
C GLU A 126 6.57 4.12 -14.44
N LEU A 127 6.07 4.60 -13.29
CA LEU A 127 5.35 5.88 -13.22
C LEU A 127 6.27 7.08 -13.44
N ASN A 128 7.54 6.98 -13.09
CA ASN A 128 8.47 8.10 -13.27
C ASN A 128 8.70 8.45 -14.75
N ARG A 129 8.60 7.49 -15.67
CA ARG A 129 8.75 7.75 -17.10
C ARG A 129 7.69 8.73 -17.64
N PRO A 130 6.37 8.45 -17.50
CA PRO A 130 5.34 9.38 -17.98
C PRO A 130 5.28 10.67 -17.16
N LEU A 131 5.67 10.67 -15.88
CA LEU A 131 5.77 11.89 -15.07
C LEU A 131 6.86 12.82 -15.62
N GLU A 132 8.05 12.26 -15.91
CA GLU A 132 9.17 13.00 -16.49
C GLU A 132 8.83 13.56 -17.87
N GLY A 133 8.21 12.77 -18.72
CA GLY A 133 7.79 13.20 -20.06
C GLY A 133 6.80 14.36 -20.05
N ARG A 134 6.13 14.62 -18.93
CA ARG A 134 5.21 15.74 -18.71
C ARG A 134 5.77 16.85 -17.81
N GLY A 135 7.04 16.81 -17.48
CA GLY A 135 7.67 17.78 -16.57
C GLY A 135 7.14 17.74 -15.13
N LEU A 136 6.50 16.64 -14.72
CA LEU A 136 5.96 16.48 -13.38
C LEU A 136 7.02 15.91 -12.42
N ASN A 137 6.87 16.22 -11.12
CA ASN A 137 7.77 15.71 -10.09
C ASN A 137 7.74 14.19 -10.02
N LYS A 138 8.92 13.57 -10.07
CA LYS A 138 9.11 12.12 -9.93
C LYS A 138 8.72 11.61 -8.54
N ILE A 139 8.36 10.34 -8.49
CA ILE A 139 8.23 9.61 -7.23
C ILE A 139 9.63 9.30 -6.72
N PRO A 140 9.95 9.57 -5.45
CA PRO A 140 11.25 9.23 -4.88
C PRO A 140 11.37 7.70 -4.69
N VAL A 141 11.84 6.99 -5.70
CA VAL A 141 11.96 5.51 -5.70
C VAL A 141 12.78 5.03 -4.51
N ALA A 142 13.86 5.74 -4.17
CA ALA A 142 14.69 5.40 -3.02
C ALA A 142 13.88 5.42 -1.71
N ALA A 143 13.02 6.43 -1.49
CA ALA A 143 12.17 6.50 -0.30
C ALA A 143 11.16 5.34 -0.26
N VAL A 144 10.54 5.02 -1.40
CA VAL A 144 9.62 3.86 -1.51
C VAL A 144 10.35 2.57 -1.13
N MET A 145 11.54 2.35 -1.69
CA MET A 145 12.36 1.17 -1.41
C MET A 145 12.79 1.09 0.06
N THR A 146 13.26 2.21 0.62
CA THR A 146 13.69 2.28 2.02
C THR A 146 12.53 1.92 2.95
N MET A 147 11.33 2.45 2.72
CA MET A 147 10.14 2.10 3.51
C MET A 147 9.82 0.60 3.44
N GLN A 148 9.92 0.00 2.27
CA GLN A 148 9.64 -1.43 2.10
C GLN A 148 10.70 -2.31 2.76
N ILE A 149 11.98 -2.00 2.59
CA ILE A 149 13.07 -2.76 3.22
C ILE A 149 13.00 -2.65 4.75
N LEU A 150 12.78 -1.44 5.27
CA LEU A 150 12.63 -1.22 6.71
C LEU A 150 11.39 -1.91 7.29
N SER A 151 10.34 -2.12 6.50
CA SER A 151 9.13 -2.81 6.98
C SER A 151 9.39 -4.27 7.36
N ILE A 152 10.37 -4.94 6.75
CA ILE A 152 10.65 -6.37 6.95
C ILE A 152 11.04 -6.69 8.41
N PRO A 153 12.08 -6.06 9.01
CA PRO A 153 12.43 -6.36 10.41
C PRO A 153 11.34 -5.94 11.40
N PHE A 154 10.57 -4.89 11.08
CA PHE A 154 9.49 -4.44 11.97
C PHE A 154 8.24 -5.33 11.89
N ALA A 155 8.10 -6.17 10.86
CA ALA A 155 6.95 -7.07 10.74
C ALA A 155 6.81 -8.02 11.96
N ILE A 156 7.94 -8.44 12.53
CA ILE A 156 7.97 -9.32 13.68
C ILE A 156 7.93 -8.52 15.00
N LEU A 157 8.67 -7.41 15.06
CA LEU A 157 8.87 -6.65 16.29
C LEU A 157 7.69 -5.74 16.62
N ILE A 158 7.25 -4.96 15.64
CA ILE A 158 6.19 -3.95 15.79
C ILE A 158 5.35 -3.90 14.51
N PRO A 159 4.37 -4.80 14.35
CA PRO A 159 3.56 -4.91 13.13
C PRO A 159 2.92 -3.59 12.66
N GLY A 160 2.54 -2.73 13.59
CA GLY A 160 1.98 -1.42 13.27
C GLY A 160 2.95 -0.50 12.53
N VAL A 161 4.27 -0.57 12.83
CA VAL A 161 5.30 0.18 12.08
C VAL A 161 5.38 -0.31 10.64
N THR A 162 5.32 -1.62 10.43
CA THR A 162 5.27 -2.21 9.09
C THR A 162 4.13 -1.63 8.27
N VAL A 163 2.90 -1.67 8.81
CA VAL A 163 1.72 -1.17 8.10
C VAL A 163 1.80 0.34 7.86
N ALA A 164 2.38 1.11 8.79
CA ALA A 164 2.61 2.54 8.60
C ALA A 164 3.62 2.85 7.47
N LEU A 165 4.71 2.08 7.36
CA LEU A 165 5.68 2.19 6.27
C LEU A 165 5.04 1.84 4.92
N TYR A 166 4.19 0.83 4.87
CA TYR A 166 3.38 0.52 3.70
C TYR A 166 2.46 1.67 3.31
N ALA A 167 1.73 2.24 4.26
CA ALA A 167 0.85 3.39 4.01
C ALA A 167 1.63 4.58 3.44
N GLY A 168 2.85 4.82 3.92
CA GLY A 168 3.76 5.84 3.41
C GLY A 168 4.10 5.60 1.93
N SER A 169 4.55 4.39 1.57
CA SER A 169 4.91 4.04 0.20
C SER A 169 3.71 4.10 -0.75
N MET A 170 2.55 3.58 -0.34
CA MET A 170 1.29 3.68 -1.08
C MET A 170 0.91 5.12 -1.36
N THR A 171 1.08 6.00 -0.36
CA THR A 171 0.78 7.43 -0.48
C THR A 171 1.67 8.10 -1.52
N LEU A 172 2.97 7.79 -1.56
CA LEU A 172 3.90 8.33 -2.56
C LEU A 172 3.51 7.90 -3.99
N ILE A 173 3.21 6.62 -4.18
CA ILE A 173 2.80 6.08 -5.48
C ILE A 173 1.46 6.70 -5.91
N GLN A 174 0.48 6.76 -5.00
CA GLN A 174 -0.84 7.32 -5.29
C GLN A 174 -0.77 8.82 -5.64
N ARG A 175 0.10 9.59 -4.98
CA ARG A 175 0.34 10.99 -5.34
C ARG A 175 0.90 11.13 -6.75
N GLY A 176 1.81 10.24 -7.15
CA GLY A 176 2.33 10.18 -8.51
C GLY A 176 1.24 9.90 -9.54
N LEU A 177 0.40 8.90 -9.30
CA LEU A 177 -0.76 8.56 -10.14
C LEU A 177 -1.74 9.73 -10.26
N ASN A 178 -2.08 10.37 -9.14
CA ASN A 178 -3.02 11.48 -9.12
C ASN A 178 -2.48 12.71 -9.90
N ARG A 179 -1.17 13.00 -9.84
CA ARG A 179 -0.55 14.07 -10.64
C ARG A 179 -0.62 13.75 -12.13
N LEU A 180 -0.29 12.51 -12.48
CA LEU A 180 -0.34 12.07 -13.86
C LEU A 180 -1.76 12.13 -14.41
N SER A 181 -2.74 11.64 -13.65
CA SER A 181 -4.17 11.72 -14.00
C SER A 181 -4.62 13.16 -14.22
N ALA A 182 -4.30 14.07 -13.30
CA ALA A 182 -4.67 15.48 -13.43
C ALA A 182 -4.06 16.15 -14.66
N SER A 183 -2.90 15.68 -15.15
CA SER A 183 -2.26 16.22 -16.36
C SER A 183 -2.88 15.72 -17.65
N ILE A 184 -3.74 14.73 -17.61
CA ILE A 184 -4.39 14.13 -18.79
C ILE A 184 -5.82 14.64 -18.95
N THR A 185 -6.48 15.01 -17.85
CA THR A 185 -7.85 15.53 -17.88
C THR A 185 -7.79 17.01 -18.30
N PRO A 186 -8.28 17.38 -19.51
CA PRO A 186 -8.41 18.79 -19.86
C PRO A 186 -9.40 19.47 -18.91
N VAL A 187 -9.05 20.66 -18.44
CA VAL A 187 -9.94 21.57 -17.69
C VAL A 187 -11.07 22.06 -18.60
#